data_690a7f681f7326423769f81348cb7165
#
_entry.id   690a7f681f7326423769f81348cb7165
#
_cell.length_a   1.000
_cell.length_b   1.000
_cell.length_c   1.000
_cell.angle_alpha   90.00
_cell.angle_beta   90.00
_cell.angle_gamma   90.00
#
_symmetry.space_group_name_H-M   'P 1'
#
loop_
_entity.id
_entity.type
_entity.pdbx_description
1 polymer ?
#
loop_
_entity_poly.entity_id
_entity_poly.type
_entity_poly.pdbx_seq_one_letter_code
_entity_poly.pdbx_strand_id
1 'polypeptide(L)'
;MFSDAPILIAEDNLYVAPDLSNAVEDMDGRVVGPASTVVEALSLLATRAVAAAIVDCQLADRDAAPLARRLAERGVPFIIHTATAVPRLIGDLHPDVPVLIKPLQSSAVLTCLLDEMRKCAVFK
;
A
#
# COMPACT_ATOMS: atom_id res chain seq x y z
N MET A 1 -11.66 10.54 -7.77
CA MET A 1 -11.25 9.16 -8.09
C MET A 1 -11.22 8.26 -6.88
N PHE A 2 -10.59 8.66 -5.81
CA PHE A 2 -10.68 7.89 -4.55
C PHE A 2 -11.88 8.26 -3.68
N SER A 3 -12.55 9.35 -3.96
CA SER A 3 -13.75 9.79 -3.25
C SER A 3 -13.53 9.90 -1.73
N ASP A 4 -12.42 10.52 -1.35
CA ASP A 4 -12.01 10.74 0.05
C ASP A 4 -11.66 9.44 0.81
N ALA A 5 -11.39 8.34 0.09
CA ALA A 5 -11.01 7.08 0.72
C ALA A 5 -9.67 7.19 1.45
N PRO A 6 -9.53 6.62 2.65
CA PRO A 6 -8.28 6.63 3.39
C PRO A 6 -7.31 5.58 2.84
N ILE A 7 -6.15 6.04 2.37
CA ILE A 7 -5.13 5.20 1.74
C ILE A 7 -3.89 5.15 2.64
N LEU A 8 -3.56 3.96 3.11
CA LEU A 8 -2.34 3.75 3.90
C LEU A 8 -1.14 3.70 2.96
N ILE A 9 -0.11 4.47 3.28
CA ILE A 9 1.17 4.42 2.58
C ILE A 9 2.22 3.91 3.56
N ALA A 10 2.82 2.77 3.25
CA ALA A 10 3.93 2.19 4.00
C ALA A 10 5.18 2.25 3.12
N GLU A 11 6.02 3.25 3.35
CA GLU A 11 7.17 3.58 2.52
C GLU A 11 8.19 4.34 3.36
N ASP A 12 9.43 3.87 3.41
CA ASP A 12 10.49 4.50 4.20
C ASP A 12 11.37 5.46 3.39
N ASN A 13 11.26 5.48 2.08
CA ASN A 13 12.06 6.38 1.24
C ASN A 13 11.52 7.80 1.33
N LEU A 14 12.39 8.74 1.74
CA LEU A 14 12.02 10.13 1.99
C LEU A 14 11.60 10.90 0.73
N TYR A 15 11.91 10.39 -0.45
CA TYR A 15 11.51 11.00 -1.72
C TYR A 15 10.24 10.37 -2.29
N VAL A 16 10.10 9.06 -2.16
CA VAL A 16 8.96 8.32 -2.70
C VAL A 16 7.70 8.55 -1.87
N ALA A 17 7.81 8.55 -0.53
CA ALA A 17 6.66 8.71 0.34
C ALA A 17 5.91 10.04 0.11
N PRO A 18 6.58 11.21 0.02
CA PRO A 18 5.88 12.45 -0.29
C PRO A 18 5.23 12.46 -1.68
N ASP A 19 5.90 11.88 -2.68
CA ASP A 19 5.35 11.82 -4.03
C ASP A 19 4.06 11.00 -4.07
N LEU A 20 4.04 9.86 -3.39
CA LEU A 20 2.83 9.03 -3.29
C LEU A 20 1.73 9.75 -2.52
N SER A 21 2.08 10.44 -1.44
CA SER A 21 1.12 11.19 -0.63
C SER A 21 0.46 12.29 -1.45
N ASN A 22 1.25 13.05 -2.21
CA ASN A 22 0.73 14.10 -3.07
C ASN A 22 -0.17 13.52 -4.16
N ALA A 23 0.20 12.40 -4.75
CA ALA A 23 -0.60 11.74 -5.78
C ALA A 23 -1.94 11.24 -5.23
N VAL A 24 -1.98 10.71 -4.01
CA VAL A 24 -3.22 10.29 -3.36
C VAL A 24 -4.15 11.49 -3.21
N GLU A 25 -3.63 12.61 -2.70
CA GLU A 25 -4.42 13.82 -2.50
C GLU A 25 -4.90 14.42 -3.83
N ASP A 26 -4.06 14.41 -4.85
CA ASP A 26 -4.42 14.88 -6.20
C ASP A 26 -5.55 14.05 -6.82
N MET A 27 -5.72 12.81 -6.40
CA MET A 27 -6.76 11.91 -6.87
C MET A 27 -7.93 11.79 -5.88
N ASP A 28 -8.09 12.79 -5.02
CA ASP A 28 -9.17 12.89 -4.04
C ASP A 28 -9.15 11.81 -2.95
N GLY A 29 -7.99 11.26 -2.63
CA GLY A 29 -7.82 10.35 -1.51
C GLY A 29 -7.34 11.07 -0.26
N ARG A 30 -7.44 10.38 0.87
CA ARG A 30 -6.84 10.84 2.14
C ARG A 30 -5.64 9.96 2.48
N VAL A 31 -4.56 10.57 2.89
CA VAL A 31 -3.34 9.84 3.26
C VAL A 31 -3.43 9.39 4.72
N VAL A 32 -3.16 8.10 4.95
CA VAL A 32 -2.92 7.55 6.28
C VAL A 32 -1.44 7.20 6.34
N GLY A 33 -0.71 7.85 7.22
CA GLY A 33 0.74 7.79 7.24
C GLY A 33 1.37 9.01 6.56
N PRO A 34 2.47 8.89 5.80
CA PRO A 34 3.21 7.65 5.50
C PRO A 34 3.87 7.02 6.72
N ALA A 35 3.87 5.70 6.77
CA ALA A 35 4.56 4.95 7.80
C ALA A 35 5.90 4.46 7.25
N SER A 36 6.98 4.67 8.01
CA SER A 36 8.31 4.23 7.59
C SER A 36 8.70 2.87 8.16
N THR A 37 7.91 2.34 9.10
CA THR A 37 8.15 1.05 9.74
C THR A 37 6.90 0.19 9.68
N VAL A 38 7.08 -1.12 9.79
CA VAL A 38 5.96 -2.06 9.88
C VAL A 38 5.17 -1.83 11.16
N VAL A 39 5.85 -1.56 12.27
CA VAL A 39 5.21 -1.29 13.56
C VAL A 39 4.27 -0.10 13.45
N GLU A 40 4.73 0.99 12.86
CA GLU A 40 3.90 2.18 12.67
C GLU A 40 2.71 1.91 11.75
N ALA A 41 2.94 1.20 10.64
CA ALA A 41 1.89 0.87 9.69
C ALA A 41 0.82 -0.01 10.32
N LEU A 42 1.21 -1.02 11.11
CA LEU A 42 0.27 -1.88 11.83
C LEU A 42 -0.54 -1.10 12.86
N SER A 43 0.09 -0.15 13.55
CA SER A 43 -0.59 0.73 14.50
C SER A 43 -1.65 1.58 13.81
N LEU A 44 -1.30 2.19 12.68
CA LEU A 44 -2.25 2.98 11.90
C LEU A 44 -3.41 2.13 11.40
N LEU A 45 -3.12 0.93 10.91
CA LEU A 45 -4.15 0.01 10.43
C LEU A 45 -5.11 -0.39 11.56
N ALA A 46 -4.61 -0.53 12.78
CA ALA A 46 -5.42 -0.91 13.94
C ALA A 46 -6.31 0.24 14.45
N THR A 47 -5.86 1.49 14.29
CA THR A 47 -6.50 2.66 14.94
C THR A 47 -7.22 3.59 13.97
N ARG A 48 -6.99 3.46 12.66
CA ARG A 48 -7.55 4.33 11.63
C ARG A 48 -8.34 3.53 10.61
N ALA A 49 -9.32 4.15 9.98
CA ALA A 49 -9.98 3.56 8.83
C ALA A 49 -8.99 3.51 7.66
N VAL A 50 -8.91 2.37 6.98
CA VAL A 50 -8.04 2.17 5.82
C VAL A 50 -8.84 1.44 4.73
N ALA A 51 -8.99 2.07 3.58
CA ALA A 51 -9.71 1.50 2.45
C ALA A 51 -8.80 0.73 1.50
N ALA A 52 -7.52 1.10 1.42
CA ALA A 52 -6.54 0.45 0.56
C ALA A 52 -5.14 0.84 1.03
N ALA A 53 -4.12 0.13 0.54
CA ALA A 53 -2.74 0.40 0.95
C ALA A 53 -1.74 0.25 -0.20
N ILE A 54 -0.69 1.05 -0.13
CA ILE A 54 0.52 0.93 -0.96
C ILE A 54 1.64 0.53 -0.02
N VAL A 55 2.29 -0.60 -0.30
CA VAL A 55 3.26 -1.20 0.63
C VAL A 55 4.59 -1.47 -0.06
N ASP A 56 5.68 -0.93 0.49
CA ASP A 56 7.02 -1.35 0.12
C ASP A 56 7.33 -2.68 0.82
N CYS A 57 8.00 -3.59 0.13
CA CYS A 57 8.37 -4.88 0.68
C CYS A 57 9.30 -4.79 1.88
N GLN A 58 10.20 -3.80 1.90
CA GLN A 58 11.18 -3.61 2.96
C GLN A 58 11.03 -2.22 3.55
N LEU A 59 10.68 -2.18 4.82
CA LEU A 59 10.58 -0.94 5.58
C LEU A 59 11.80 -0.79 6.49
N ALA A 60 11.86 0.32 7.24
CA ALA A 60 13.06 0.63 8.04
C ALA A 60 13.36 -0.43 9.10
N ASP A 61 12.32 -1.05 9.67
CA ASP A 61 12.47 -2.03 10.75
C ASP A 61 12.56 -3.49 10.26
N ARG A 62 11.85 -3.85 9.18
CA ARG A 62 11.84 -5.23 8.68
C ARG A 62 11.09 -5.33 7.35
N ASP A 63 11.04 -6.56 6.76
CA ASP A 63 10.19 -6.80 5.61
C ASP A 63 8.71 -6.67 5.97
N ALA A 64 7.88 -6.42 4.96
CA ALA A 64 6.47 -6.07 5.14
C ALA A 64 5.53 -7.29 5.23
N ALA A 65 6.04 -8.51 5.40
CA ALA A 65 5.19 -9.70 5.45
C ALA A 65 4.10 -9.63 6.52
N PRO A 66 4.38 -9.18 7.77
CA PRO A 66 3.32 -9.05 8.77
C PRO A 66 2.24 -8.04 8.37
N LEU A 67 2.62 -6.95 7.72
CA LEU A 67 1.67 -5.95 7.27
C LEU A 67 0.80 -6.50 6.14
N ALA A 68 1.40 -7.16 5.16
CA ALA A 68 0.67 -7.78 4.06
C ALA A 68 -0.34 -8.81 4.58
N ARG A 69 0.06 -9.64 5.53
CA ARG A 69 -0.84 -10.61 6.17
C ARG A 69 -2.03 -9.92 6.81
N ARG A 70 -1.78 -8.86 7.58
CA ARG A 70 -2.85 -8.15 8.29
C ARG A 70 -3.82 -7.48 7.33
N LEU A 71 -3.32 -6.88 6.27
CA LEU A 71 -4.17 -6.28 5.24
C LEU A 71 -5.06 -7.33 4.59
N ALA A 72 -4.49 -8.49 4.24
CA ALA A 72 -5.24 -9.59 3.64
C ALA A 72 -6.30 -10.13 4.59
N GLU A 73 -5.97 -10.32 5.87
CA GLU A 73 -6.91 -10.80 6.89
C GLU A 73 -8.11 -9.86 7.04
N ARG A 74 -7.89 -8.56 6.90
CA ARG A 74 -8.94 -7.55 7.02
C ARG A 74 -9.65 -7.25 5.72
N GLY A 75 -9.29 -7.94 4.63
CA GLY A 75 -9.89 -7.71 3.32
C GLY A 75 -9.59 -6.35 2.73
N VAL A 76 -8.48 -5.72 3.12
CA VAL A 76 -8.06 -4.41 2.60
C VAL A 76 -7.24 -4.64 1.33
N PRO A 77 -7.68 -4.13 0.17
CA PRO A 77 -6.90 -4.26 -1.07
C PRO A 77 -5.58 -3.49 -0.95
N PHE A 78 -4.50 -4.08 -1.44
CA PHE A 78 -3.20 -3.44 -1.41
C PHE A 78 -2.36 -3.85 -2.62
N ILE A 79 -1.36 -3.03 -2.91
CA ILE A 79 -0.34 -3.33 -3.93
C ILE A 79 1.04 -3.23 -3.30
N ILE A 80 1.99 -3.95 -3.89
CA ILE A 80 3.39 -3.88 -3.51
C ILE A 80 4.12 -2.94 -4.47
N HIS A 81 4.86 -1.98 -3.95
CA HIS A 81 5.65 -1.04 -4.72
C HIS A 81 7.08 -1.07 -4.19
N THR A 82 7.99 -1.72 -4.91
CA THR A 82 9.30 -2.04 -4.38
C THR A 82 10.41 -1.88 -5.41
N ALA A 83 11.63 -1.60 -4.93
CA ALA A 83 12.85 -1.57 -5.75
C ALA A 83 13.55 -2.93 -5.80
N THR A 84 13.12 -3.88 -4.97
CA THR A 84 13.77 -5.18 -4.82
C THR A 84 12.80 -6.33 -5.08
N ALA A 85 13.33 -7.56 -5.11
CA ALA A 85 12.50 -8.74 -5.24
C ALA A 85 11.53 -8.87 -4.06
N VAL A 86 10.32 -9.34 -4.34
CA VAL A 86 9.31 -9.58 -3.31
C VAL A 86 9.76 -10.71 -2.39
N PRO A 87 9.74 -10.53 -1.07
CA PRO A 87 10.04 -11.65 -0.17
C PRO A 87 9.17 -12.85 -0.45
N ARG A 88 9.76 -14.03 -0.40
CA ARG A 88 9.08 -15.28 -0.76
C ARG A 88 7.77 -15.46 0.01
N LEU A 89 7.77 -15.15 1.29
CA LEU A 89 6.58 -15.29 2.12
C LEU A 89 5.42 -14.44 1.61
N ILE A 90 5.69 -13.22 1.17
CA ILE A 90 4.64 -12.35 0.61
C ILE A 90 4.15 -12.94 -0.71
N GLY A 91 5.07 -13.34 -1.59
CA GLY A 91 4.71 -13.89 -2.90
C GLY A 91 3.90 -15.18 -2.80
N ASP A 92 4.27 -16.07 -1.88
CA ASP A 92 3.60 -17.37 -1.71
C ASP A 92 2.21 -17.21 -1.09
N LEU A 93 2.05 -16.28 -0.13
CA LEU A 93 0.78 -16.08 0.57
C LEU A 93 -0.18 -15.14 -0.17
N HIS A 94 0.35 -14.31 -1.05
CA HIS A 94 -0.45 -13.29 -1.75
C HIS A 94 -0.11 -13.27 -3.25
N PRO A 95 -0.33 -14.39 -3.97
CA PRO A 95 0.11 -14.50 -5.37
C PRO A 95 -0.61 -13.56 -6.32
N ASP A 96 -1.82 -13.11 -5.96
CA ASP A 96 -2.63 -12.23 -6.80
C ASP A 96 -2.42 -10.74 -6.54
N VAL A 97 -1.58 -10.38 -5.57
CA VAL A 97 -1.30 -8.98 -5.25
C VAL A 97 -0.41 -8.39 -6.35
N PRO A 98 -0.80 -7.26 -6.94
CA PRO A 98 0.05 -6.59 -7.94
C PRO A 98 1.37 -6.15 -7.33
N VAL A 99 2.46 -6.40 -8.06
CA VAL A 99 3.80 -5.97 -7.68
C VAL A 99 4.29 -4.98 -8.73
N LEU A 100 4.58 -3.76 -8.29
CA LEU A 100 5.11 -2.70 -9.15
C LEU A 100 6.56 -2.46 -8.78
N ILE A 101 7.43 -2.47 -9.78
CA ILE A 101 8.88 -2.29 -9.58
C ILE A 101 9.23 -0.81 -9.74
N LYS A 102 9.93 -0.26 -8.76
CA LYS A 102 10.45 1.12 -8.86
C LYS A 102 11.56 1.20 -9.94
N PRO A 103 11.72 2.33 -10.63
CA PRO A 103 10.96 3.56 -10.50
C PRO A 103 9.69 3.55 -11.36
N LEU A 104 8.59 4.03 -10.80
CA LEU A 104 7.34 4.26 -11.51
C LEU A 104 6.79 5.63 -11.10
N GLN A 105 6.07 6.27 -12.01
CA GLN A 105 5.37 7.50 -11.66
C GLN A 105 4.27 7.20 -10.65
N SER A 106 4.11 8.08 -9.68
CA SER A 106 3.11 7.92 -8.64
C SER A 106 1.69 7.78 -9.19
N SER A 107 1.36 8.49 -10.26
CA SER A 107 0.05 8.36 -10.90
C SER A 107 -0.21 6.94 -11.41
N ALA A 108 0.81 6.27 -11.95
CA ALA A 108 0.68 4.88 -12.41
C ALA A 108 0.46 3.92 -11.24
N VAL A 109 1.16 4.15 -10.12
CA VAL A 109 0.99 3.37 -8.90
C VAL A 109 -0.43 3.49 -8.38
N LEU A 110 -0.95 4.72 -8.29
CA LEU A 110 -2.29 4.99 -7.78
C LEU A 110 -3.37 4.44 -8.70
N THR A 111 -3.17 4.46 -10.02
CA THR A 111 -4.11 3.87 -10.97
C THR A 111 -4.21 2.36 -10.76
N CYS A 112 -3.09 1.69 -10.53
CA CYS A 112 -3.08 0.26 -10.21
C CYS A 112 -3.84 -0.02 -8.92
N LEU A 113 -3.64 0.79 -7.88
CA LEU A 113 -4.35 0.64 -6.62
C LEU A 113 -5.85 0.83 -6.81
N LEU A 114 -6.25 1.84 -7.57
CA LEU A 114 -7.66 2.09 -7.85
C LEU A 114 -8.32 0.89 -8.54
N ASP A 115 -7.61 0.25 -9.48
CA ASP A 115 -8.10 -0.96 -10.14
C ASP A 115 -8.28 -2.11 -9.13
N GLU A 116 -7.37 -2.28 -8.20
CA GLU A 116 -7.48 -3.30 -7.15
C GLU A 116 -8.68 -3.04 -6.24
N MET A 117 -8.93 -1.78 -5.89
CA MET A 117 -10.08 -1.41 -5.09
C MET A 117 -11.39 -1.74 -5.82
N ARG A 118 -11.45 -1.48 -7.12
CA ARG A 118 -12.62 -1.79 -7.95
C ARG A 118 -12.87 -3.29 -8.04
N LYS A 119 -11.84 -4.09 -8.18
CA LYS A 119 -11.94 -5.55 -8.18
C LYS A 119 -12.52 -6.07 -6.86
N CYS A 120 -12.02 -5.55 -5.73
CA CYS A 120 -12.55 -5.92 -4.43
C CYS A 120 -14.03 -5.57 -4.28
N ALA A 121 -14.44 -4.40 -4.76
CA ALA A 121 -15.83 -3.96 -4.70
C ALA A 121 -16.75 -4.86 -5.53
N VAL A 122 -16.27 -5.33 -6.68
CA VAL A 122 -17.05 -6.20 -7.58
C VAL A 122 -17.32 -7.57 -6.94
N PHE A 123 -16.37 -8.09 -6.16
CA PHE A 123 -16.47 -9.42 -5.56
C PHE A 123 -17.06 -9.43 -4.15
N LYS A 124 -17.44 -8.29 -3.65
CA LYS A 124 -18.20 -8.18 -2.41
C LYS A 124 -19.70 -8.20 -2.75
#